data_9dddec762067a82e5fb214960025e218
#
_entry.id   9dddec762067a82e5fb214960025e218
#
_cell.length_a   1.000
_cell.length_b   1.000
_cell.length_c   1.000
_cell.angle_alpha   90.00
_cell.angle_beta   90.00
_cell.angle_gamma   90.00
#
_symmetry.space_group_name_H-M   'P 1'
#
loop_
_entity.id
_entity.type
_entity.pdbx_description
1 polymer ?
#
loop_
_entity_poly.entity_id
_entity_poly.type
_entity_poly.pdbx_seq_one_letter_code
_entity_poly.pdbx_strand_id
1 'polypeptide(L)'
;MQITQGEVTLRDTRASDIEDEIRWMNTDTDWFYADTPWETLEPVDPEELRREMEGIMAGLKEDSVRWRLEIEASGRHIGLVSSYFPEGSVVRALGIEICEKEFRGRGIGAAALTAFMEYYRRFGEDRFLLETWSGNERMLGCARKLGFAEVKRTEGAYTVDGKKADAILLEKVYGETEGR
;
A
#
# COMPACT_ATOMS: atom_id res chain seq x y z
N MET A 1 5.88 4.54 16.07
CA MET A 1 7.00 4.75 15.11
C MET A 1 6.61 5.83 14.11
N GLN A 2 7.59 6.55 13.53
CA GLN A 2 7.35 7.58 12.50
C GLN A 2 8.56 7.66 11.55
N ILE A 3 8.30 7.77 10.24
CA ILE A 3 9.31 7.94 9.18
C ILE A 3 8.83 9.05 8.26
N THR A 4 9.68 10.03 7.96
CA THR A 4 9.32 11.15 7.08
C THR A 4 10.16 11.13 5.81
N GLN A 5 9.49 11.29 4.65
CA GLN A 5 10.09 11.38 3.33
C GLN A 5 9.44 12.55 2.56
N GLY A 6 10.14 13.68 2.49
CA GLY A 6 9.57 14.90 1.92
C GLY A 6 8.32 15.37 2.68
N GLU A 7 7.20 15.48 1.98
CA GLU A 7 5.91 15.90 2.57
C GLU A 7 5.11 14.71 3.16
N VAL A 8 5.63 13.50 3.06
CA VAL A 8 4.94 12.27 3.50
C VAL A 8 5.51 11.80 4.81
N THR A 9 4.66 11.46 5.74
CA THR A 9 5.00 10.78 6.98
C THR A 9 4.30 9.44 7.04
N LEU A 10 5.07 8.36 7.20
CA LEU A 10 4.57 7.04 7.58
C LEU A 10 4.61 6.93 9.10
N ARG A 11 3.52 6.49 9.72
CA ARG A 11 3.44 6.40 11.18
C ARG A 11 2.58 5.23 11.65
N ASP A 12 2.73 4.87 12.90
CA ASP A 12 1.82 3.91 13.53
C ASP A 12 0.38 4.44 13.53
N THR A 13 -0.58 3.53 13.47
CA THR A 13 -2.02 3.81 13.57
C THR A 13 -2.35 4.50 14.88
N ARG A 14 -3.26 5.44 14.85
CA ARG A 14 -3.78 6.20 16.01
C ARG A 14 -5.30 6.03 16.11
N ALA A 15 -5.82 6.24 17.31
CA ALA A 15 -7.28 6.20 17.52
C ALA A 15 -8.05 7.21 16.65
N SER A 16 -7.42 8.35 16.30
CA SER A 16 -8.01 9.34 15.38
C SER A 16 -8.22 8.83 13.96
N ASP A 17 -7.52 7.77 13.55
CA ASP A 17 -7.57 7.26 12.19
C ASP A 17 -8.78 6.35 11.94
N ILE A 18 -9.38 5.85 13.02
CA ILE A 18 -10.50 4.89 12.96
C ILE A 18 -11.69 5.45 12.17
N GLU A 19 -12.02 6.72 12.38
CA GLU A 19 -13.16 7.34 11.68
C GLU A 19 -12.88 7.51 10.17
N ASP A 20 -11.63 7.75 9.78
CA ASP A 20 -11.23 7.78 8.37
C ASP A 20 -11.36 6.40 7.75
N GLU A 21 -10.87 5.35 8.42
CA GLU A 21 -10.99 3.96 7.95
C GLU A 21 -12.46 3.55 7.78
N ILE A 22 -13.33 3.85 8.78
CA ILE A 22 -14.76 3.57 8.69
C ILE A 22 -15.37 4.29 7.47
N ARG A 23 -15.02 5.53 7.26
CA ARG A 23 -15.49 6.34 6.13
C ARG A 23 -15.02 5.76 4.79
N TRP A 24 -13.75 5.38 4.67
CA TRP A 24 -13.18 4.81 3.45
C TRP A 24 -13.75 3.43 3.10
N MET A 25 -14.07 2.63 4.10
CA MET A 25 -14.65 1.29 3.89
C MET A 25 -16.16 1.32 3.61
N ASN A 26 -16.87 2.41 3.95
CA ASN A 26 -18.34 2.45 3.86
C ASN A 26 -18.89 3.54 2.94
N THR A 27 -18.14 4.65 2.73
CA THR A 27 -18.67 5.85 2.05
C THR A 27 -17.76 6.29 0.91
N ASP A 28 -16.50 6.53 1.17
CA ASP A 28 -15.52 7.07 0.20
C ASP A 28 -14.72 5.92 -0.43
N THR A 29 -15.41 5.01 -1.11
CA THR A 29 -14.90 3.70 -1.56
C THR A 29 -14.21 3.72 -2.93
N ASP A 30 -14.03 4.85 -3.58
CA ASP A 30 -13.50 4.94 -4.94
C ASP A 30 -12.02 4.52 -5.06
N TRP A 31 -11.29 4.50 -3.96
CA TRP A 31 -9.92 3.99 -3.89
C TRP A 31 -9.85 2.49 -4.16
N PHE A 32 -10.80 1.72 -3.62
CA PHE A 32 -10.88 0.27 -3.77
C PHE A 32 -11.04 -0.14 -5.23
N TYR A 33 -11.95 0.50 -5.96
CA TYR A 33 -12.20 0.18 -7.37
C TYR A 33 -11.08 0.60 -8.33
N ALA A 34 -10.12 1.40 -7.88
CA ALA A 34 -8.91 1.66 -8.64
C ALA A 34 -7.93 0.48 -8.61
N ASP A 35 -7.96 -0.29 -7.53
CA ASP A 35 -7.08 -1.44 -7.31
C ASP A 35 -7.73 -2.76 -7.70
N THR A 36 -8.95 -3.01 -7.26
CA THR A 36 -9.69 -4.27 -7.49
C THR A 36 -11.07 -4.04 -8.13
N PRO A 37 -11.15 -3.50 -9.37
CA PRO A 37 -12.44 -3.14 -9.98
C PRO A 37 -13.33 -4.33 -10.35
N TRP A 38 -12.85 -5.55 -10.22
CA TRP A 38 -13.61 -6.80 -10.42
C TRP A 38 -14.23 -7.33 -9.13
N GLU A 39 -13.95 -6.72 -7.99
CA GLU A 39 -14.49 -7.10 -6.68
C GLU A 39 -15.57 -6.13 -6.23
N THR A 40 -16.39 -6.57 -5.31
CA THR A 40 -17.37 -5.72 -4.62
C THR A 40 -16.86 -5.46 -3.21
N LEU A 41 -16.72 -4.20 -2.86
CA LEU A 41 -16.43 -3.82 -1.48
C LEU A 41 -17.71 -3.95 -0.65
N GLU A 42 -17.75 -4.92 0.25
CA GLU A 42 -18.83 -5.05 1.20
C GLU A 42 -18.65 -4.04 2.34
N PRO A 43 -19.70 -3.33 2.74
CA PRO A 43 -19.63 -2.43 3.88
C PRO A 43 -19.22 -3.17 5.15
N VAL A 44 -18.35 -2.56 5.94
CA VAL A 44 -17.91 -3.13 7.22
C VAL A 44 -18.73 -2.59 8.38
N ASP A 45 -18.91 -3.42 9.42
CA ASP A 45 -19.51 -2.97 10.69
C ASP A 45 -18.52 -2.00 11.38
N PRO A 46 -18.92 -0.74 11.63
CA PRO A 46 -18.04 0.25 12.24
C PRO A 46 -17.46 -0.18 13.61
N GLU A 47 -18.26 -0.89 14.41
CA GLU A 47 -17.82 -1.34 15.73
C GLU A 47 -16.87 -2.54 15.65
N GLU A 48 -17.00 -3.38 14.63
CA GLU A 48 -16.06 -4.47 14.36
C GLU A 48 -14.71 -3.90 13.87
N LEU A 49 -14.74 -2.98 12.91
CA LEU A 49 -13.54 -2.32 12.41
C LEU A 49 -12.82 -1.55 13.52
N ARG A 50 -13.56 -0.85 14.40
CA ARG A 50 -13.00 -0.16 15.57
C ARG A 50 -12.23 -1.12 16.47
N ARG A 51 -12.85 -2.26 16.82
CA ARG A 51 -12.18 -3.29 17.66
C ARG A 51 -10.94 -3.87 16.99
N GLU A 52 -10.99 -4.09 15.67
CA GLU A 52 -9.83 -4.57 14.92
C GLU A 52 -8.67 -3.57 14.97
N MET A 53 -8.93 -2.30 14.70
CA MET A 53 -7.91 -1.26 14.74
C MET A 53 -7.35 -1.03 16.15
N GLU A 54 -8.19 -1.07 17.18
CA GLU A 54 -7.75 -1.05 18.59
C GLU A 54 -6.85 -2.24 18.90
N GLY A 55 -7.17 -3.43 18.36
CA GLY A 55 -6.33 -4.62 18.46
C GLY A 55 -4.96 -4.45 17.79
N ILE A 56 -4.93 -3.86 16.60
CA ILE A 56 -3.68 -3.52 15.90
C ILE A 56 -2.84 -2.58 16.78
N MET A 57 -3.43 -1.49 17.28
CA MET A 57 -2.71 -0.53 18.14
C MET A 57 -2.17 -1.18 19.42
N ALA A 58 -2.99 -2.00 20.08
CA ALA A 58 -2.59 -2.71 21.30
C ALA A 58 -1.46 -3.74 21.06
N GLY A 59 -1.38 -4.30 19.85
CA GLY A 59 -0.33 -5.24 19.44
C GLY A 59 1.01 -4.59 19.07
N LEU A 60 1.07 -3.26 18.93
CA LEU A 60 2.28 -2.55 18.57
C LEU A 60 3.29 -2.59 19.73
N LYS A 61 4.46 -3.19 19.48
CA LYS A 61 5.61 -3.15 20.38
C LYS A 61 6.71 -2.29 19.76
N GLU A 62 7.53 -1.68 20.60
CA GLU A 62 8.59 -0.78 20.14
C GLU A 62 9.51 -1.44 19.09
N ASP A 63 9.89 -2.70 19.33
CA ASP A 63 10.84 -3.46 18.49
C ASP A 63 10.18 -4.31 17.40
N SER A 64 8.84 -4.29 17.26
CA SER A 64 8.19 -5.10 16.22
C SER A 64 8.31 -4.48 14.83
N VAL A 65 8.57 -5.32 13.82
CA VAL A 65 8.53 -4.91 12.42
C VAL A 65 7.09 -4.56 12.05
N ARG A 66 6.89 -3.40 11.45
CA ARG A 66 5.56 -2.92 11.04
C ARG A 66 5.21 -3.50 9.69
N TRP A 67 4.10 -4.20 9.61
CA TRP A 67 3.53 -4.65 8.34
C TRP A 67 2.57 -3.64 7.72
N ARG A 68 2.10 -2.67 8.52
CA ARG A 68 1.21 -1.56 8.13
C ARG A 68 1.69 -0.26 8.77
N LEU A 69 1.62 0.84 8.02
CA LEU A 69 1.81 2.20 8.51
C LEU A 69 0.80 3.12 7.81
N GLU A 70 0.28 4.08 8.55
CA GLU A 70 -0.61 5.11 8.02
C GLU A 70 0.19 6.18 7.28
N ILE A 71 -0.38 6.70 6.20
CA ILE A 71 0.20 7.80 5.42
C ILE A 71 -0.42 9.10 5.89
N GLU A 72 0.42 10.01 6.34
CA GLU A 72 0.05 11.39 6.66
C GLU A 72 0.74 12.34 5.67
N ALA A 73 -0.02 13.27 5.09
CA ALA A 73 0.48 14.35 4.25
C ALA A 73 -0.27 15.64 4.53
N SER A 74 0.45 16.77 4.61
CA SER A 74 -0.12 18.08 4.97
C SER A 74 -0.93 18.06 6.28
N GLY A 75 -0.51 17.24 7.25
CA GLY A 75 -1.17 17.10 8.55
C GLY A 75 -2.49 16.31 8.52
N ARG A 76 -2.80 15.60 7.43
CA ARG A 76 -3.99 14.77 7.27
C ARG A 76 -3.62 13.31 7.10
N HIS A 77 -4.39 12.42 7.71
CA HIS A 77 -4.38 11.00 7.40
C HIS A 77 -5.05 10.78 6.05
N ILE A 78 -4.38 10.10 5.12
CA ILE A 78 -4.81 10.04 3.72
C ILE A 78 -4.82 8.63 3.12
N GLY A 79 -4.41 7.63 3.87
CA GLY A 79 -4.31 6.25 3.43
C GLY A 79 -3.24 5.48 4.18
N LEU A 80 -2.82 4.37 3.64
CA LEU A 80 -1.86 3.47 4.29
C LEU A 80 -0.89 2.82 3.31
N VAL A 81 0.22 2.30 3.85
CA VAL A 81 1.07 1.28 3.20
C VAL A 81 0.99 -0.01 4.00
N SER A 82 0.99 -1.13 3.30
CA SER A 82 0.96 -2.46 3.89
C SER A 82 1.99 -3.38 3.26
N SER A 83 2.26 -4.50 3.90
CA SER A 83 3.14 -5.53 3.36
C SER A 83 2.71 -6.92 3.78
N TYR A 84 2.98 -7.87 2.91
CA TYR A 84 2.69 -9.29 3.13
C TYR A 84 3.68 -10.15 2.34
N PHE A 85 3.65 -11.44 2.57
CA PHE A 85 4.36 -12.41 1.74
C PHE A 85 3.34 -13.15 0.87
N PRO A 86 3.40 -13.00 -0.47
CA PRO A 86 2.56 -13.80 -1.37
C PRO A 86 2.77 -15.30 -1.14
N GLU A 87 1.76 -16.10 -1.41
CA GLU A 87 1.83 -17.55 -1.23
C GLU A 87 3.04 -18.15 -1.97
N GLY A 88 3.86 -18.92 -1.25
CA GLY A 88 5.10 -19.51 -1.76
C GLY A 88 6.25 -18.55 -1.99
N SER A 89 6.11 -17.25 -1.64
CA SER A 89 7.16 -16.25 -1.76
C SER A 89 7.87 -16.00 -0.43
N VAL A 90 9.18 -15.83 -0.49
CA VAL A 90 10.01 -15.30 0.61
C VAL A 90 10.34 -13.83 0.41
N VAL A 91 9.89 -13.24 -0.70
CA VAL A 91 10.05 -11.82 -1.02
C VAL A 91 8.79 -11.07 -0.63
N ARG A 92 8.95 -9.97 0.08
CA ARG A 92 7.87 -9.14 0.57
C ARG A 92 7.18 -8.38 -0.56
N ALA A 93 5.86 -8.48 -0.63
CA ALA A 93 5.03 -7.60 -1.43
C ALA A 93 4.61 -6.37 -0.61
N LEU A 94 4.50 -5.24 -1.30
CA LEU A 94 4.06 -3.98 -0.72
C LEU A 94 2.71 -3.60 -1.32
N GLY A 95 1.81 -3.10 -0.46
CA GLY A 95 0.55 -2.47 -0.82
C GLY A 95 0.57 -0.99 -0.51
N ILE A 96 -0.22 -0.21 -1.22
CA ILE A 96 -0.44 1.20 -0.96
C ILE A 96 -1.83 1.63 -1.36
N GLU A 97 -2.48 2.35 -0.48
CA GLU A 97 -3.82 2.91 -0.68
C GLU A 97 -3.78 4.41 -0.35
N ILE A 98 -4.06 5.25 -1.35
CA ILE A 98 -4.30 6.69 -1.14
C ILE A 98 -5.82 6.88 -1.21
N CYS A 99 -6.47 6.84 -0.06
CA CYS A 99 -7.92 6.89 0.06
C CYS A 99 -8.45 8.29 -0.28
N GLU A 100 -7.75 9.34 0.14
CA GLU A 100 -8.10 10.73 -0.15
C GLU A 100 -7.80 11.11 -1.59
N LYS A 101 -8.84 11.37 -2.36
CA LYS A 101 -8.78 11.59 -3.81
C LYS A 101 -7.89 12.76 -4.21
N GLU A 102 -7.94 13.86 -3.48
CA GLU A 102 -7.19 15.07 -3.76
C GLU A 102 -5.67 14.92 -3.56
N PHE A 103 -5.23 13.85 -2.92
CA PHE A 103 -3.81 13.55 -2.73
C PHE A 103 -3.24 12.59 -3.80
N ARG A 104 -4.09 12.04 -4.66
CA ARG A 104 -3.65 11.12 -5.73
C ARG A 104 -2.96 11.89 -6.86
N GLY A 105 -2.03 11.23 -7.54
CA GLY A 105 -1.31 11.80 -8.71
C GLY A 105 -0.25 12.85 -8.36
N ARG A 106 0.01 13.11 -7.08
CA ARG A 106 0.94 14.15 -6.58
C ARG A 106 2.33 13.61 -6.19
N GLY A 107 2.62 12.35 -6.50
CA GLY A 107 3.90 11.73 -6.14
C GLY A 107 3.95 11.13 -4.72
N ILE A 108 2.91 11.33 -3.92
CA ILE A 108 2.80 10.86 -2.54
C ILE A 108 3.00 9.34 -2.44
N GLY A 109 2.36 8.57 -3.34
CA GLY A 109 2.52 7.12 -3.35
C GLY A 109 3.96 6.66 -3.56
N ALA A 110 4.70 7.34 -4.46
CA ALA A 110 6.11 7.03 -4.67
C ALA A 110 6.97 7.37 -3.43
N ALA A 111 6.71 8.51 -2.78
CA ALA A 111 7.41 8.89 -1.55
C ALA A 111 7.11 7.91 -0.41
N ALA A 112 5.85 7.52 -0.23
CA ALA A 112 5.43 6.56 0.79
C ALA A 112 6.07 5.18 0.59
N LEU A 113 6.01 4.63 -0.62
CA LEU A 113 6.65 3.34 -0.94
C LEU A 113 8.18 3.41 -0.80
N THR A 114 8.82 4.52 -1.18
CA THR A 114 10.26 4.72 -0.94
C THR A 114 10.58 4.63 0.54
N ALA A 115 9.87 5.39 1.38
CA ALA A 115 10.08 5.38 2.82
C ALA A 115 9.85 3.99 3.43
N PHE A 116 8.86 3.26 2.92
CA PHE A 116 8.52 1.92 3.41
C PHE A 116 9.55 0.87 2.99
N MET A 117 10.05 0.93 1.75
CA MET A 117 11.17 0.09 1.32
C MET A 117 12.43 0.37 2.13
N GLU A 118 12.80 1.66 2.32
CA GLU A 118 13.96 2.03 3.13
C GLU A 118 13.83 1.57 4.60
N TYR A 119 12.60 1.54 5.12
CA TYR A 119 12.35 0.96 6.43
C TYR A 119 12.73 -0.53 6.48
N TYR A 120 12.31 -1.34 5.50
CA TYR A 120 12.63 -2.77 5.47
C TYR A 120 14.10 -3.05 5.14
N ARG A 121 14.74 -2.19 4.36
CA ARG A 121 16.17 -2.28 4.08
C ARG A 121 17.04 -2.24 5.35
N ARG A 122 16.59 -1.58 6.39
CA ARG A 122 17.27 -1.59 7.70
C ARG A 122 17.30 -2.97 8.35
N PHE A 123 16.43 -3.88 7.92
CA PHE A 123 16.38 -5.28 8.34
C PHE A 123 17.04 -6.23 7.33
N GLY A 124 17.71 -5.70 6.30
CA GLY A 124 18.43 -6.48 5.28
C GLY A 124 17.55 -6.96 4.13
N GLU A 125 16.34 -6.40 3.95
CA GLU A 125 15.49 -6.74 2.81
C GLU A 125 15.82 -5.84 1.62
N ASP A 126 16.37 -6.43 0.53
CA ASP A 126 16.79 -5.70 -0.67
C ASP A 126 15.93 -6.01 -1.90
N ARG A 127 14.87 -6.82 -1.73
CA ARG A 127 13.94 -7.19 -2.79
C ARG A 127 12.51 -6.95 -2.35
N PHE A 128 11.70 -6.37 -3.26
CA PHE A 128 10.30 -6.05 -3.02
C PHE A 128 9.45 -6.35 -4.23
N LEU A 129 8.22 -6.79 -3.98
CA LEU A 129 7.21 -7.06 -5.00
C LEU A 129 6.10 -6.01 -4.93
N LEU A 130 5.45 -5.78 -6.07
CA LEU A 130 4.17 -5.10 -6.19
C LEU A 130 3.27 -5.94 -7.07
N GLU A 131 2.04 -6.18 -6.63
CA GLU A 131 1.01 -6.85 -7.41
C GLU A 131 -0.01 -5.80 -7.85
N THR A 132 -0.38 -5.82 -9.13
CA THR A 132 -1.36 -4.91 -9.70
C THR A 132 -1.98 -5.51 -10.97
N TRP A 133 -2.76 -4.73 -11.68
CA TRP A 133 -3.40 -5.14 -12.92
C TRP A 133 -3.14 -4.16 -14.07
N SER A 134 -3.38 -4.61 -15.29
CA SER A 134 -3.00 -3.88 -16.51
C SER A 134 -3.70 -2.53 -16.70
N GLY A 135 -4.82 -2.28 -16.02
CA GLY A 135 -5.54 -1.01 -16.10
C GLY A 135 -5.23 -0.04 -14.93
N ASN A 136 -4.44 -0.45 -13.94
CA ASN A 136 -4.03 0.43 -12.85
C ASN A 136 -2.84 1.32 -13.28
N GLU A 137 -3.10 2.26 -14.20
CA GLU A 137 -2.09 3.17 -14.76
C GLU A 137 -1.34 3.97 -13.69
N ARG A 138 -2.01 4.29 -12.57
CA ARG A 138 -1.41 5.03 -11.46
C ARG A 138 -0.34 4.19 -10.77
N MET A 139 -0.67 2.93 -10.45
CA MET A 139 0.27 2.03 -9.80
C MET A 139 1.42 1.65 -10.73
N LEU A 140 1.13 1.35 -12.00
CA LEU A 140 2.15 1.08 -13.01
C LEU A 140 3.09 2.28 -13.22
N GLY A 141 2.55 3.50 -13.22
CA GLY A 141 3.34 4.73 -13.30
C GLY A 141 4.21 4.95 -12.05
N CYS A 142 3.67 4.66 -10.87
CA CYS A 142 4.39 4.73 -9.61
C CYS A 142 5.54 3.71 -9.59
N ALA A 143 5.27 2.46 -9.90
CA ALA A 143 6.24 1.37 -9.94
C ALA A 143 7.40 1.67 -10.89
N ARG A 144 7.11 2.17 -12.10
CA ARG A 144 8.16 2.59 -13.06
C ARG A 144 9.07 3.68 -12.49
N LYS A 145 8.51 4.70 -11.84
CA LYS A 145 9.30 5.77 -11.20
C LYS A 145 10.20 5.24 -10.10
N LEU A 146 9.77 4.21 -9.40
CA LEU A 146 10.52 3.57 -8.31
C LEU A 146 11.54 2.53 -8.82
N GLY A 147 11.57 2.24 -10.13
CA GLY A 147 12.49 1.29 -10.73
C GLY A 147 12.08 -0.17 -10.57
N PHE A 148 10.78 -0.45 -10.36
CA PHE A 148 10.25 -1.80 -10.46
C PHE A 148 10.19 -2.25 -11.92
N ALA A 149 10.53 -3.51 -12.17
CA ALA A 149 10.42 -4.15 -13.47
C ALA A 149 9.32 -5.23 -13.44
N GLU A 150 8.59 -5.39 -14.54
CA GLU A 150 7.61 -6.49 -14.68
C GLU A 150 8.36 -7.82 -14.75
N VAL A 151 8.02 -8.75 -13.85
CA VAL A 151 8.63 -10.09 -13.79
C VAL A 151 7.65 -11.20 -14.13
N LYS A 152 6.35 -10.93 -14.05
CA LYS A 152 5.31 -11.88 -14.45
C LYS A 152 4.05 -11.14 -14.90
N ARG A 153 3.44 -11.66 -15.95
CA ARG A 153 2.12 -11.26 -16.43
C ARG A 153 1.26 -12.50 -16.61
N THR A 154 0.05 -12.46 -16.06
CA THR A 154 -0.97 -13.48 -16.28
C THR A 154 -2.08 -12.86 -17.12
N GLU A 155 -2.12 -13.21 -18.40
CA GLU A 155 -3.07 -12.65 -19.35
C GLU A 155 -4.52 -13.04 -19.00
N GLY A 156 -5.41 -12.07 -19.10
CA GLY A 156 -6.85 -12.26 -18.91
C GLY A 156 -7.26 -12.79 -17.53
N ALA A 157 -6.43 -12.56 -16.51
CA ALA A 157 -6.67 -13.02 -15.14
C ALA A 157 -7.95 -12.46 -14.54
N TYR A 158 -8.33 -11.23 -14.95
CA TYR A 158 -9.50 -10.53 -14.45
C TYR A 158 -10.48 -10.18 -15.57
N THR A 159 -11.70 -9.79 -15.20
CA THR A 159 -12.67 -9.21 -16.13
C THR A 159 -13.19 -7.90 -15.53
N VAL A 160 -12.93 -6.79 -16.21
CA VAL A 160 -13.32 -5.44 -15.80
C VAL A 160 -14.20 -4.85 -16.90
N ASP A 161 -15.43 -4.47 -16.58
CA ASP A 161 -16.41 -3.94 -17.54
C ASP A 161 -16.55 -4.82 -18.80
N GLY A 162 -16.57 -6.14 -18.61
CA GLY A 162 -16.70 -7.13 -19.68
C GLY A 162 -15.44 -7.33 -20.53
N LYS A 163 -14.33 -6.67 -20.22
CA LYS A 163 -13.05 -6.82 -20.92
C LYS A 163 -12.04 -7.59 -20.06
N LYS A 164 -11.20 -8.38 -20.73
CA LYS A 164 -10.10 -9.08 -20.05
C LYS A 164 -9.00 -8.10 -19.65
N ALA A 165 -8.48 -8.28 -18.45
CA ALA A 165 -7.37 -7.54 -17.89
C ALA A 165 -6.34 -8.52 -17.29
N ASP A 166 -5.07 -8.14 -17.30
CA ASP A 166 -3.97 -8.98 -16.85
C ASP A 166 -3.60 -8.71 -15.41
N ALA A 167 -3.21 -9.74 -14.68
CA ALA A 167 -2.48 -9.58 -13.42
C ALA A 167 -1.00 -9.35 -13.72
N ILE A 168 -0.39 -8.40 -13.02
CA ILE A 168 1.00 -7.98 -13.21
C ILE A 168 1.73 -8.06 -11.88
N LEU A 169 2.83 -8.81 -11.88
CA LEU A 169 3.78 -8.83 -10.78
C LEU A 169 5.03 -8.02 -11.18
N LEU A 170 5.38 -7.07 -10.36
CA LEU A 170 6.54 -6.22 -10.53
C LEU A 170 7.53 -6.48 -9.40
N GLU A 171 8.81 -6.40 -9.69
CA GLU A 171 9.88 -6.58 -8.70
C GLU A 171 10.87 -5.42 -8.75
N LYS A 172 11.33 -5.01 -7.58
CA LYS A 172 12.49 -4.15 -7.40
C LYS A 172 13.55 -4.89 -6.61
N VAL A 173 14.80 -4.84 -7.11
CA VAL A 173 15.98 -5.35 -6.43
C VAL A 173 16.97 -4.19 -6.26
N TYR A 174 17.36 -3.92 -5.02
CA TYR A 174 18.44 -2.98 -4.74
C TYR A 174 19.79 -3.66 -4.99
N GLY A 175 20.64 -3.07 -5.83
CA GLY A 175 22.01 -3.55 -6.06
C GLY A 175 22.91 -3.27 -4.85
N GLU A 176 24.03 -3.98 -4.75
CA GLU A 176 25.04 -3.81 -3.68
C GLU A 176 25.68 -2.40 -3.66
N THR A 177 25.40 -1.55 -4.65
CA THR A 177 26.04 -0.23 -4.89
C THR A 177 25.14 0.97 -4.60
N GLU A 178 23.87 0.81 -4.30
CA GLU A 178 22.99 1.94 -3.93
C GLU A 178 23.08 2.22 -2.42
N GLY A 179 24.24 2.76 -2.02
CA GLY A 179 24.43 3.57 -0.82
C GLY A 179 24.22 2.90 0.55
N ARG A 180 25.29 2.50 1.17
CA ARG A 180 25.39 2.52 2.65
C ARG A 180 25.66 3.93 3.14
#